data_43313e55491ab8f95125c7c0c122f289
#
_entry.id   43313e55491ab8f95125c7c0c122f289
#
_cell.length_a   1.000
_cell.length_b   1.000
_cell.length_c   1.000
_cell.angle_alpha   90.00
_cell.angle_beta   90.00
_cell.angle_gamma   90.00
#
_symmetry.space_group_name_H-M   'P 1'
#
loop_
_entity.id
_entity.type
_entity.pdbx_description
1 polymer ?
#
loop_
_entity_poly.entity_id
_entity_poly.type
_entity_poly.pdbx_seq_one_letter_code
_entity_poly.pdbx_strand_id
1 'polypeptide(L)'
;MKVFIQSIVAQLLLNPYIFWRGYQALPPKKSCRIPFILFFVLELSLYFFGFIFRNELPDNVIITIQYICNTWYIASIYITLSLLVLELIRLSQRIKPWFPKWMKGHWQQTKLTLFFLIVFGVTGLMIHAYHTVMNPIVKNVYITLPKAAGDRDSLTIVMMSDLHIGEVIGKDLVQKYVALSNAQHPD
;
A
#
# COMPACT_ATOMS: atom_id res chain seq x y z
N MET A 1 6.71 -1.09 -19.84
CA MET A 1 5.92 0.04 -20.39
C MET A 1 4.44 -0.03 -20.02
N LYS A 2 3.72 -1.14 -20.23
CA LYS A 2 2.28 -1.24 -19.88
C LYS A 2 1.97 -0.97 -18.38
N VAL A 3 2.69 -1.60 -17.45
CA VAL A 3 2.49 -1.42 -16.00
C VAL A 3 2.69 0.03 -15.57
N PHE A 4 3.66 0.71 -16.16
CA PHE A 4 3.94 2.11 -15.87
C PHE A 4 2.80 3.04 -16.35
N ILE A 5 2.28 2.82 -17.56
CA ILE A 5 1.12 3.59 -18.08
C ILE A 5 -0.10 3.38 -17.17
N GLN A 6 -0.33 2.13 -16.73
CA GLN A 6 -1.41 1.82 -15.80
C GLN A 6 -1.27 2.56 -14.47
N SER A 7 -0.04 2.64 -13.91
CA SER A 7 0.18 3.37 -12.65
C SER A 7 0.00 4.88 -12.83
N ILE A 8 0.44 5.48 -13.93
CA ILE A 8 0.16 6.90 -14.24
C ILE A 8 -1.35 7.16 -14.31
N VAL A 9 -2.08 6.36 -15.07
CA VAL A 9 -3.53 6.52 -15.23
C VAL A 9 -4.22 6.39 -13.86
N ALA A 10 -3.83 5.40 -13.07
CA ALA A 10 -4.36 5.22 -11.73
C ALA A 10 -4.08 6.43 -10.82
N GLN A 11 -2.86 6.96 -10.82
CA GLN A 11 -2.51 8.15 -10.04
C GLN A 11 -3.29 9.40 -10.47
N LEU A 12 -3.46 9.61 -11.78
CA LEU A 12 -4.24 10.73 -12.31
C LEU A 12 -5.74 10.62 -11.97
N LEU A 13 -6.25 9.43 -11.70
CA LEU A 13 -7.65 9.23 -11.28
C LEU A 13 -7.81 9.27 -9.76
N LEU A 14 -6.91 8.61 -9.01
CA LEU A 14 -7.03 8.46 -7.56
C LEU A 14 -6.65 9.74 -6.82
N ASN A 15 -5.53 10.37 -7.19
CA ASN A 15 -5.03 11.56 -6.49
C ASN A 15 -6.00 12.75 -6.50
N PRO A 16 -6.65 13.14 -7.61
CA PRO A 16 -7.62 14.22 -7.59
C PRO A 16 -8.83 13.91 -6.68
N TYR A 17 -9.29 12.65 -6.65
CA TYR A 17 -10.38 12.24 -5.79
C TYR A 17 -9.99 12.30 -4.30
N ILE A 18 -8.84 11.73 -3.94
CA ILE A 18 -8.31 11.78 -2.57
C ILE A 18 -8.08 13.24 -2.15
N PHE A 19 -7.45 14.04 -3.00
CA PHE A 19 -7.21 15.46 -2.77
C PHE A 19 -8.51 16.21 -2.48
N TRP A 20 -9.51 16.03 -3.34
CA TRP A 20 -10.80 16.70 -3.20
C TRP A 20 -11.49 16.34 -1.88
N ARG A 21 -11.50 15.06 -1.53
CA ARG A 21 -12.12 14.58 -0.30
C ARG A 21 -11.36 15.04 0.95
N GLY A 22 -10.04 14.96 0.92
CA GLY A 22 -9.19 15.46 2.02
C GLY A 22 -9.32 16.97 2.20
N TYR A 23 -9.31 17.73 1.10
CA TYR A 23 -9.48 19.19 1.15
C TYR A 23 -10.82 19.61 1.77
N GLN A 24 -11.91 18.89 1.47
CA GLN A 24 -13.24 19.10 2.08
C GLN A 24 -13.29 18.72 3.56
N ALA A 25 -12.44 17.81 4.02
CA ALA A 25 -12.40 17.38 5.41
C ALA A 25 -11.60 18.34 6.29
N LEU A 26 -10.57 18.98 5.73
CA LEU A 26 -9.69 19.90 6.45
C LEU A 26 -10.38 21.24 6.78
N PRO A 27 -10.05 21.83 7.95
CA PRO A 27 -10.52 23.17 8.31
C PRO A 27 -10.12 24.21 7.27
N PRO A 28 -10.88 25.30 7.10
CA PRO A 28 -10.60 26.37 6.14
C PRO A 28 -9.46 27.30 6.61
N LYS A 29 -8.44 26.73 7.26
CA LYS A 29 -7.26 27.45 7.74
C LYS A 29 -6.08 27.22 6.76
N LYS A 30 -5.38 28.29 6.38
CA LYS A 30 -4.21 28.21 5.49
C LYS A 30 -3.14 27.25 6.04
N SER A 31 -2.91 27.27 7.36
CA SER A 31 -1.95 26.36 8.03
C SER A 31 -2.24 24.87 7.86
N CYS A 32 -3.49 24.47 7.60
CA CYS A 32 -3.87 23.08 7.35
C CYS A 32 -3.89 22.76 5.86
N ARG A 33 -4.38 23.69 5.05
CA ARG A 33 -4.61 23.46 3.61
C ARG A 33 -3.34 23.60 2.77
N ILE A 34 -2.45 24.55 3.10
CA ILE A 34 -1.21 24.74 2.34
C ILE A 34 -0.30 23.52 2.40
N PRO A 35 0.04 22.95 3.57
CA PRO A 35 0.84 21.72 3.64
C PRO A 35 0.20 20.55 2.90
N PHE A 36 -1.13 20.42 2.97
CA PHE A 36 -1.86 19.38 2.25
C PHE A 36 -1.76 19.53 0.72
N ILE A 37 -1.92 20.75 0.20
CA ILE A 37 -1.75 21.04 -1.23
C ILE A 37 -0.30 20.76 -1.65
N LEU A 38 0.68 21.25 -0.87
CA LEU A 38 2.10 21.07 -1.16
C LEU A 38 2.48 19.58 -1.19
N PHE A 39 1.90 18.77 -0.31
CA PHE A 39 2.12 17.32 -0.32
C PHE A 39 1.72 16.70 -1.67
N PHE A 40 0.52 17.00 -2.18
CA PHE A 40 0.05 16.44 -3.46
C PHE A 40 0.84 16.99 -4.66
N VAL A 41 1.21 18.28 -4.64
CA VAL A 41 2.05 18.87 -5.68
C VAL A 41 3.43 18.22 -5.69
N LEU A 42 4.03 18.04 -4.51
CA LEU A 42 5.35 17.42 -4.38
C LEU A 42 5.33 15.95 -4.83
N GLU A 43 4.34 15.18 -4.38
CA GLU A 43 4.19 13.77 -4.76
C GLU A 43 4.06 13.60 -6.27
N LEU A 44 3.15 14.37 -6.87
CA LEU A 44 2.94 14.32 -8.32
C LEU A 44 4.20 14.77 -9.08
N SER A 45 4.86 15.83 -8.63
CA SER A 45 6.10 16.33 -9.23
C SER A 45 7.22 15.29 -9.13
N LEU A 46 7.36 14.63 -7.98
CA LEU A 46 8.37 13.60 -7.75
C LEU A 46 8.14 12.38 -8.65
N TYR A 47 6.89 12.00 -8.84
CA TYR A 47 6.51 10.91 -9.72
C TYR A 47 6.90 11.18 -11.17
N PHE A 48 6.56 12.37 -11.72
CA PHE A 48 6.94 12.75 -13.08
C PHE A 48 8.44 12.97 -13.22
N PHE A 49 9.08 13.57 -12.22
CA PHE A 49 10.52 13.77 -12.21
C PHE A 49 11.29 12.46 -12.28
N GLY A 50 10.92 11.49 -11.42
CA GLY A 50 11.52 10.16 -11.44
C GLY A 50 11.30 9.41 -12.74
N PHE A 51 10.16 9.68 -13.43
CA PHE A 51 9.91 9.08 -14.73
C PHE A 51 10.75 9.70 -15.86
N ILE A 52 10.78 11.03 -15.94
CA ILE A 52 11.45 11.76 -17.04
C ILE A 52 12.96 11.55 -16.95
N PHE A 53 13.53 11.66 -15.76
CA PHE A 53 14.98 11.64 -15.53
C PHE A 53 15.52 10.26 -15.10
N ARG A 54 14.75 9.18 -15.30
CA ARG A 54 15.11 7.85 -14.84
C ARG A 54 16.50 7.39 -15.27
N ASN A 55 16.93 7.73 -16.50
CA ASN A 55 18.20 7.31 -17.08
C ASN A 55 19.34 8.32 -16.82
N GLU A 56 19.05 9.45 -16.21
CA GLU A 56 20.02 10.53 -15.99
C GLU A 56 20.41 10.66 -14.51
N LEU A 57 19.55 10.17 -13.61
CA LEU A 57 19.78 10.24 -12.17
C LEU A 57 20.60 9.04 -11.66
N PRO A 58 21.38 9.23 -10.59
CA PRO A 58 22.08 8.12 -9.92
C PRO A 58 21.07 7.08 -9.38
N ASP A 59 21.46 5.80 -9.40
CA ASP A 59 20.60 4.68 -9.01
C ASP A 59 19.99 4.84 -7.61
N ASN A 60 20.76 5.30 -6.63
CA ASN A 60 20.29 5.53 -5.27
C ASN A 60 19.17 6.58 -5.19
N VAL A 61 19.21 7.60 -6.03
CA VAL A 61 18.17 8.64 -6.11
C VAL A 61 16.91 8.07 -6.74
N ILE A 62 17.05 7.34 -7.85
CA ILE A 62 15.93 6.69 -8.53
C ILE A 62 15.24 5.68 -7.62
N ILE A 63 16.00 4.81 -6.93
CA ILE A 63 15.46 3.84 -5.98
C ILE A 63 14.66 4.54 -4.87
N THR A 64 15.19 5.65 -4.34
CA THR A 64 14.50 6.43 -3.30
C THR A 64 13.17 7.00 -3.81
N ILE A 65 13.18 7.61 -5.01
CA ILE A 65 11.97 8.17 -5.64
C ILE A 65 10.95 7.06 -5.86
N GLN A 66 11.35 5.93 -6.42
CA GLN A 66 10.46 4.81 -6.67
C GLN A 66 9.87 4.25 -5.38
N TYR A 67 10.67 4.15 -4.32
CA TYR A 67 10.19 3.70 -3.01
C TYR A 67 9.09 4.62 -2.46
N ILE A 68 9.29 5.94 -2.51
CA ILE A 68 8.30 6.94 -2.07
C ILE A 68 7.04 6.85 -2.92
N CYS A 69 7.19 6.89 -4.25
CA CYS A 69 6.07 6.89 -5.19
C CYS A 69 5.26 5.58 -5.15
N ASN A 70 5.92 4.43 -5.07
CA ASN A 70 5.25 3.13 -4.97
C ASN A 70 4.52 2.96 -3.63
N THR A 71 5.12 3.42 -2.53
CA THR A 71 4.47 3.42 -1.21
C THR A 71 3.21 4.28 -1.23
N TRP A 72 3.28 5.49 -1.78
CA TRP A 72 2.11 6.35 -1.95
C TRP A 72 1.07 5.73 -2.88
N TYR A 73 1.49 5.11 -3.98
CA TYR A 73 0.57 4.44 -4.91
C TYR A 73 -0.27 3.37 -4.20
N ILE A 74 0.36 2.50 -3.44
CA ILE A 74 -0.37 1.48 -2.65
C ILE A 74 -1.27 2.13 -1.60
N ALA A 75 -0.76 3.13 -0.84
CA ALA A 75 -1.55 3.86 0.13
C ALA A 75 -2.78 4.53 -0.51
N SER A 76 -2.63 5.13 -1.70
CA SER A 76 -3.72 5.79 -2.44
C SER A 76 -4.85 4.82 -2.81
N ILE A 77 -4.55 3.56 -3.13
CA ILE A 77 -5.55 2.52 -3.37
C ILE A 77 -6.37 2.27 -2.09
N TYR A 78 -5.71 2.05 -0.94
CA TYR A 78 -6.40 1.80 0.33
C TYR A 78 -7.20 3.02 0.80
N ILE A 79 -6.67 4.23 0.64
CA ILE A 79 -7.40 5.47 0.94
C ILE A 79 -8.64 5.57 0.05
N THR A 80 -8.52 5.30 -1.25
CA THR A 80 -9.65 5.35 -2.19
C THR A 80 -10.71 4.32 -1.82
N LEU A 81 -10.33 3.08 -1.53
CA LEU A 81 -11.27 2.04 -1.09
C LEU A 81 -12.00 2.46 0.20
N SER A 82 -11.28 3.03 1.17
CA SER A 82 -11.87 3.56 2.40
C SER A 82 -12.86 4.68 2.12
N LEU A 83 -12.53 5.60 1.22
CA LEU A 83 -13.41 6.68 0.79
C LEU A 83 -14.66 6.15 0.06
N LEU A 84 -14.52 5.13 -0.80
CA LEU A 84 -15.65 4.49 -1.47
C LEU A 84 -16.61 3.84 -0.47
N VAL A 85 -16.10 3.18 0.57
CA VAL A 85 -16.94 2.66 1.66
C VAL A 85 -17.71 3.79 2.34
N LEU A 86 -17.06 4.93 2.62
CA LEU A 86 -17.76 6.10 3.18
C LEU A 86 -18.83 6.67 2.22
N GLU A 87 -18.59 6.63 0.89
CA GLU A 87 -19.64 7.04 -0.07
C GLU A 87 -20.83 6.10 -0.06
N LEU A 88 -20.62 4.79 0.04
CA LEU A 88 -21.70 3.81 0.17
C LEU A 88 -22.51 4.06 1.46
N ILE A 89 -21.84 4.34 2.58
CA ILE A 89 -22.47 4.71 3.84
C ILE A 89 -23.29 6.02 3.68
N ARG A 90 -22.76 7.02 2.96
CA ARG A 90 -23.52 8.25 2.66
C ARG A 90 -24.71 8.01 1.75
N LEU A 91 -24.56 7.11 0.78
CA LEU A 91 -25.65 6.74 -0.12
C LEU A 91 -26.78 6.04 0.64
N SER A 92 -26.44 5.10 1.54
CA SER A 92 -27.44 4.43 2.39
C SER A 92 -28.22 5.42 3.25
N GLN A 93 -27.57 6.49 3.73
CA GLN A 93 -28.22 7.58 4.47
C GLN A 93 -29.25 8.35 3.64
N ARG A 94 -29.08 8.41 2.30
CA ARG A 94 -30.08 9.04 1.40
C ARG A 94 -31.32 8.17 1.23
N ILE A 95 -31.15 6.85 1.27
CA ILE A 95 -32.27 5.89 1.14
C ILE A 95 -33.06 5.83 2.45
N LYS A 96 -32.37 5.66 3.58
CA LYS A 96 -32.97 5.65 4.92
C LYS A 96 -32.11 6.49 5.87
N PRO A 97 -32.64 7.62 6.38
CA PRO A 97 -31.91 8.47 7.31
C PRO A 97 -31.69 7.76 8.65
N TRP A 98 -30.43 7.39 8.95
CA TRP A 98 -30.06 6.69 10.19
C TRP A 98 -28.92 7.36 10.95
N PHE A 99 -28.26 8.39 10.37
CA PHE A 99 -27.22 9.11 11.08
C PHE A 99 -27.76 9.80 12.33
N PRO A 100 -27.06 9.67 13.47
CA PRO A 100 -27.44 10.33 14.71
C PRO A 100 -27.51 11.85 14.55
N LYS A 101 -28.42 12.49 15.29
CA LYS A 101 -28.61 13.96 15.22
C LYS A 101 -27.34 14.74 15.56
N TRP A 102 -26.52 14.23 16.49
CA TRP A 102 -25.24 14.85 16.86
C TRP A 102 -24.24 14.91 15.71
N MET A 103 -24.17 13.90 14.85
CA MET A 103 -23.33 13.92 13.65
C MET A 103 -23.72 15.04 12.69
N LYS A 104 -25.02 15.28 12.52
CA LYS A 104 -25.53 16.34 11.64
C LYS A 104 -25.13 17.72 12.16
N GLY A 105 -25.14 17.94 13.48
CA GLY A 105 -24.72 19.18 14.12
C GLY A 105 -23.20 19.43 14.09
N HIS A 106 -22.38 18.36 13.96
CA HIS A 106 -20.91 18.42 14.01
C HIS A 106 -20.26 17.87 12.73
N TRP A 107 -20.90 18.13 11.58
CA TRP A 107 -20.51 17.51 10.31
C TRP A 107 -19.06 17.77 9.90
N GLN A 108 -18.52 18.96 10.16
CA GLN A 108 -17.11 19.27 9.87
C GLN A 108 -16.14 18.50 10.75
N GLN A 109 -16.46 18.35 12.03
CA GLN A 109 -15.67 17.56 12.97
C GLN A 109 -15.70 16.07 12.59
N THR A 110 -16.89 15.56 12.24
CA THR A 110 -17.05 14.18 11.75
C THR A 110 -16.17 13.89 10.52
N LYS A 111 -16.17 14.80 9.52
CA LYS A 111 -15.28 14.65 8.36
C LYS A 111 -13.81 14.65 8.74
N LEU A 112 -13.39 15.53 9.64
CA LEU A 112 -12.02 15.64 10.10
C LEU A 112 -11.59 14.37 10.88
N THR A 113 -12.45 13.86 11.75
CA THR A 113 -12.21 12.59 12.46
C THR A 113 -12.04 11.43 11.51
N LEU A 114 -12.94 11.30 10.51
CA LEU A 114 -12.86 10.26 9.50
C LEU A 114 -11.60 10.39 8.64
N PHE A 115 -11.19 11.62 8.29
CA PHE A 115 -9.94 11.87 7.59
C PHE A 115 -8.75 11.32 8.37
N PHE A 116 -8.63 11.63 9.65
CA PHE A 116 -7.52 11.13 10.47
C PHE A 116 -7.61 9.62 10.71
N LEU A 117 -8.81 9.06 10.88
CA LEU A 117 -8.98 7.60 10.99
C LEU A 117 -8.48 6.87 9.75
N ILE A 118 -8.78 7.38 8.55
CA ILE A 118 -8.29 6.81 7.29
C ILE A 118 -6.77 6.96 7.21
N VAL A 119 -6.23 8.15 7.47
CA VAL A 119 -4.78 8.40 7.39
C VAL A 119 -4.02 7.49 8.35
N PHE A 120 -4.40 7.46 9.64
CA PHE A 120 -3.72 6.61 10.62
C PHE A 120 -3.96 5.12 10.38
N GLY A 121 -5.18 4.73 9.96
CA GLY A 121 -5.50 3.35 9.64
C GLY A 121 -4.67 2.82 8.46
N VAL A 122 -4.59 3.59 7.37
CA VAL A 122 -3.77 3.21 6.21
C VAL A 122 -2.28 3.24 6.55
N THR A 123 -1.80 4.24 7.30
CA THR A 123 -0.40 4.28 7.77
C THR A 123 -0.06 3.05 8.62
N GLY A 124 -0.92 2.69 9.57
CA GLY A 124 -0.74 1.48 10.39
C GLY A 124 -0.73 0.20 9.56
N LEU A 125 -1.63 0.11 8.57
CA LEU A 125 -1.66 -1.00 7.62
C LEU A 125 -0.36 -1.10 6.81
N MET A 126 0.17 0.01 6.30
CA MET A 126 1.42 0.04 5.53
C MET A 126 2.62 -0.36 6.39
N ILE A 127 2.69 0.12 7.64
CA ILE A 127 3.74 -0.27 8.59
C ILE A 127 3.66 -1.78 8.87
N HIS A 128 2.46 -2.30 9.14
CA HIS A 128 2.26 -3.72 9.38
C HIS A 128 2.65 -4.56 8.17
N ALA A 129 2.24 -4.16 6.96
CA ALA A 129 2.60 -4.84 5.72
C ALA A 129 4.11 -4.86 5.50
N TYR A 130 4.79 -3.74 5.73
CA TYR A 130 6.25 -3.65 5.66
C TYR A 130 6.93 -4.63 6.63
N HIS A 131 6.49 -4.66 7.90
CA HIS A 131 7.02 -5.60 8.88
C HIS A 131 6.79 -7.05 8.49
N THR A 132 5.64 -7.39 7.93
CA THR A 132 5.32 -8.74 7.46
C THR A 132 6.26 -9.17 6.33
N VAL A 133 6.50 -8.29 5.35
CA VAL A 133 7.41 -8.58 4.24
C VAL A 133 8.85 -8.75 4.73
N MET A 134 9.31 -7.91 5.66
CA MET A 134 10.68 -7.95 6.19
C MET A 134 10.94 -9.13 7.15
N ASN A 135 9.89 -9.81 7.62
CA ASN A 135 9.99 -10.95 8.52
C ASN A 135 9.26 -12.17 7.95
N PRO A 136 9.83 -12.80 6.91
CA PRO A 136 9.25 -14.01 6.31
C PRO A 136 9.19 -15.14 7.33
N ILE A 137 8.12 -15.92 7.28
CA ILE A 137 7.89 -17.09 8.15
C ILE A 137 7.83 -18.35 7.32
N VAL A 138 8.34 -19.44 7.89
CA VAL A 138 8.20 -20.78 7.30
C VAL A 138 6.84 -21.34 7.69
N LYS A 139 6.11 -21.87 6.71
CA LYS A 139 4.85 -22.57 6.91
C LYS A 139 5.00 -24.02 6.46
N ASN A 140 4.91 -24.95 7.39
CA ASN A 140 4.97 -26.38 7.09
C ASN A 140 3.61 -26.90 6.63
N VAL A 141 3.61 -27.65 5.52
CA VAL A 141 2.45 -28.35 4.98
C VAL A 141 2.81 -29.81 4.84
N TYR A 142 2.10 -30.69 5.52
CA TYR A 142 2.30 -32.13 5.45
C TYR A 142 1.30 -32.74 4.48
N ILE A 143 1.83 -33.45 3.47
CA ILE A 143 1.03 -34.12 2.43
C ILE A 143 1.37 -35.62 2.49
N THR A 144 0.37 -36.46 2.74
CA THR A 144 0.53 -37.92 2.68
C THR A 144 0.08 -38.41 1.31
N LEU A 145 0.99 -39.09 0.63
CA LEU A 145 0.70 -39.70 -0.66
C LEU A 145 0.57 -41.22 -0.50
N PRO A 146 -0.53 -41.85 -0.98
CA PRO A 146 -0.72 -43.30 -0.89
C PRO A 146 0.08 -44.06 -1.97
N LYS A 147 1.32 -43.64 -2.22
CA LYS A 147 2.18 -44.22 -3.26
C LYS A 147 3.58 -44.42 -2.70
N ALA A 148 4.15 -45.61 -2.91
CA ALA A 148 5.52 -45.89 -2.52
C ALA A 148 6.50 -45.04 -3.32
N ALA A 149 7.48 -44.47 -2.64
CA ALA A 149 8.53 -43.63 -3.22
C ALA A 149 9.92 -44.32 -3.21
N GLY A 150 9.94 -45.63 -3.47
CA GLY A 150 11.17 -46.42 -3.38
C GLY A 150 11.62 -46.57 -1.91
N ASP A 151 12.91 -46.30 -1.66
CA ASP A 151 13.53 -46.40 -0.33
C ASP A 151 13.36 -45.14 0.53
N ARG A 152 12.56 -44.18 0.10
CA ARG A 152 12.33 -42.91 0.84
C ARG A 152 10.98 -42.90 1.52
N ASP A 153 10.99 -42.63 2.81
CA ASP A 153 9.76 -42.48 3.62
C ASP A 153 9.21 -41.08 3.61
N SER A 154 10.06 -40.10 3.31
CA SER A 154 9.68 -38.67 3.26
C SER A 154 10.53 -37.87 2.27
N LEU A 155 10.00 -36.76 1.83
CA LEU A 155 10.68 -35.79 0.97
C LEU A 155 10.37 -34.37 1.48
N THR A 156 11.40 -33.59 1.75
CA THR A 156 11.28 -32.20 2.15
C THR A 156 11.47 -31.30 0.95
N ILE A 157 10.40 -30.57 0.56
CA ILE A 157 10.41 -29.63 -0.53
C ILE A 157 10.20 -28.22 0.03
N VAL A 158 11.13 -27.30 -0.25
CA VAL A 158 10.95 -25.89 0.05
C VAL A 158 10.49 -25.17 -1.21
N MET A 159 9.38 -24.43 -1.10
CA MET A 159 8.84 -23.64 -2.19
C MET A 159 8.78 -22.17 -1.78
N MET A 160 9.22 -21.31 -2.65
CA MET A 160 9.08 -19.86 -2.55
C MET A 160 8.45 -19.33 -3.85
N SER A 161 7.48 -18.41 -3.73
CA SER A 161 6.84 -17.79 -4.88
C SER A 161 6.77 -16.27 -4.71
N ASP A 162 6.58 -15.55 -5.80
CA ASP A 162 6.32 -14.11 -5.83
C ASP A 162 7.35 -13.26 -5.07
N LEU A 163 8.62 -13.61 -5.18
CA LEU A 163 9.69 -12.95 -4.43
C LEU A 163 9.87 -11.48 -4.80
N HIS A 164 9.42 -11.05 -5.99
CA HIS A 164 9.52 -9.68 -6.49
C HIS A 164 10.91 -9.05 -6.29
N ILE A 165 11.96 -9.85 -6.51
CA ILE A 165 13.33 -9.41 -6.35
C ILE A 165 13.64 -8.28 -7.33
N GLY A 166 14.10 -7.14 -6.80
CA GLY A 166 14.38 -5.94 -7.58
C GLY A 166 14.94 -4.83 -6.69
N GLU A 167 14.72 -3.60 -7.12
CA GLU A 167 15.26 -2.42 -6.44
C GLU A 167 14.68 -2.22 -5.01
N VAL A 168 13.46 -2.67 -4.76
CA VAL A 168 12.77 -2.53 -3.46
C VAL A 168 13.03 -3.72 -2.55
N ILE A 169 12.99 -4.94 -3.10
CA ILE A 169 13.32 -6.17 -2.36
C ILE A 169 14.77 -6.52 -2.66
N GLY A 170 15.65 -5.94 -1.86
CA GLY A 170 17.09 -6.00 -2.04
C GLY A 170 17.72 -7.30 -1.55
N LYS A 171 19.06 -7.33 -1.66
CA LYS A 171 19.92 -8.45 -1.34
C LYS A 171 19.70 -9.02 0.09
N ASP A 172 19.47 -8.15 1.06
CA ASP A 172 19.34 -8.57 2.47
C ASP A 172 18.10 -9.45 2.72
N LEU A 173 17.00 -9.14 2.06
CA LEU A 173 15.79 -9.95 2.17
C LEU A 173 15.94 -11.28 1.42
N VAL A 174 16.61 -11.27 0.26
CA VAL A 174 16.94 -12.50 -0.47
C VAL A 174 17.84 -13.40 0.36
N GLN A 175 18.82 -12.85 1.07
CA GLN A 175 19.67 -13.63 1.98
C GLN A 175 18.87 -14.29 3.10
N LYS A 176 17.86 -13.58 3.66
CA LYS A 176 16.94 -14.16 4.64
C LYS A 176 16.15 -15.33 4.06
N TYR A 177 15.62 -15.20 2.85
CA TYR A 177 14.92 -16.30 2.18
C TYR A 177 15.81 -17.52 1.99
N VAL A 178 17.03 -17.32 1.51
CA VAL A 178 18.00 -18.41 1.33
C VAL A 178 18.33 -19.07 2.68
N ALA A 179 18.59 -18.27 3.72
CA ALA A 179 18.88 -18.81 5.05
C ALA A 179 17.72 -19.62 5.62
N LEU A 180 16.48 -19.12 5.51
CA LEU A 180 15.28 -19.83 5.96
C LEU A 180 15.04 -21.13 5.17
N SER A 181 15.30 -21.09 3.86
CA SER A 181 15.18 -22.26 3.00
C SER A 181 16.20 -23.35 3.38
N ASN A 182 17.46 -22.98 3.52
CA ASN A 182 18.51 -23.92 3.89
C ASN A 182 18.31 -24.52 5.30
N ALA A 183 17.76 -23.73 6.21
CA ALA A 183 17.43 -24.20 7.57
C ALA A 183 16.33 -25.30 7.61
N GLN A 184 15.58 -25.49 6.51
CA GLN A 184 14.61 -26.58 6.40
C GLN A 184 15.24 -27.90 5.92
N HIS A 185 16.52 -27.90 5.58
CA HIS A 185 17.23 -29.08 5.08
C HIS A 185 16.48 -29.78 3.95
N PRO A 186 16.14 -29.07 2.83
CA PRO A 186 15.47 -29.70 1.71
C PRO A 186 16.30 -30.81 1.09
N ASP A 187 15.63 -31.85 0.57
CA ASP A 187 16.26 -32.97 -0.14
C ASP A 187 16.86 -32.58 -1.51
#